data_4ad9cf88c315a5d5673911c8431a1b44
#
_entry.id   4ad9cf88c315a5d5673911c8431a1b44
#
_cell.length_a   1.000
_cell.length_b   1.000
_cell.length_c   1.000
_cell.angle_alpha   90.00
_cell.angle_beta   90.00
_cell.angle_gamma   90.00
#
_symmetry.space_group_name_H-M   'P 1'
#
loop_
_entity.id
_entity.type
_entity.pdbx_description
1 polymer ?
#
loop_
_entity_poly.entity_id
_entity_poly.type
_entity_poly.pdbx_seq_one_letter_code
_entity_poly.pdbx_strand_id
1 'polypeptide(L)'
;MENSRIRITQITARSVFVPYEAPLGPYIGRRRVGRGPGTLGASALIVRIDSDAGITGWGEGTGELASDVAKRLTGVDACSIESVLALMREVGVAPGPASGVEMALWDLQGKAAGLPVCRLLGGRLRERAEFTACMGIKEPSESADTARVYHERWGFTSIKTKAGEDAELDLAIAEAIVREVGDRAQLRPDANSGYDAAVTP
;
A
#
# COMPACT_ATOMS: atom_id res chain seq x y z
N MET A 1 -13.16 8.87 -36.48
CA MET A 1 -12.41 7.76 -35.81
C MET A 1 -13.39 7.12 -34.84
N GLU A 2 -13.83 5.92 -35.13
CA GLU A 2 -14.69 5.14 -34.26
C GLU A 2 -13.93 4.92 -32.96
N ASN A 3 -14.49 5.38 -31.86
CA ASN A 3 -13.89 5.26 -30.52
C ASN A 3 -13.98 3.76 -30.16
N SER A 4 -12.97 2.98 -30.53
CA SER A 4 -12.96 1.53 -30.28
C SER A 4 -12.89 1.33 -28.76
N ARG A 5 -14.03 1.05 -28.15
CA ARG A 5 -14.14 0.71 -26.73
C ARG A 5 -13.34 -0.55 -26.47
N ILE A 6 -12.53 -0.53 -25.44
CA ILE A 6 -11.82 -1.71 -24.94
C ILE A 6 -12.67 -2.33 -23.84
N ARG A 7 -13.21 -3.53 -24.08
CA ARG A 7 -14.14 -4.17 -23.14
C ARG A 7 -13.42 -5.14 -22.21
N ILE A 8 -13.80 -5.12 -20.96
CA ILE A 8 -13.37 -6.12 -19.98
C ILE A 8 -13.93 -7.48 -20.40
N THR A 9 -13.07 -8.47 -20.59
CA THR A 9 -13.47 -9.84 -20.89
C THR A 9 -13.46 -10.73 -19.65
N GLN A 10 -12.52 -10.48 -18.73
CA GLN A 10 -12.41 -11.24 -17.49
C GLN A 10 -11.78 -10.41 -16.39
N ILE A 11 -12.23 -10.62 -15.15
CA ILE A 11 -11.56 -10.14 -13.95
C ILE A 11 -11.24 -11.34 -13.07
N THR A 12 -9.97 -11.46 -12.69
CA THR A 12 -9.48 -12.45 -11.73
C THR A 12 -8.92 -11.72 -10.53
N ALA A 13 -9.40 -12.05 -9.34
CA ALA A 13 -8.91 -11.50 -8.08
C ALA A 13 -8.43 -12.65 -7.18
N ARG A 14 -7.22 -12.54 -6.64
CA ARG A 14 -6.63 -13.57 -5.77
C ARG A 14 -5.96 -12.92 -4.57
N SER A 15 -6.31 -13.38 -3.39
CA SER A 15 -5.58 -13.05 -2.17
C SER A 15 -4.25 -13.80 -2.17
N VAL A 16 -3.18 -13.07 -1.88
CA VAL A 16 -1.84 -13.59 -1.67
C VAL A 16 -1.34 -13.17 -0.30
N PHE A 17 -0.56 -14.02 0.35
CA PHE A 17 0.12 -13.69 1.58
C PHE A 17 1.59 -13.40 1.29
N VAL A 18 2.05 -12.22 1.69
CA VAL A 18 3.44 -11.78 1.54
C VAL A 18 4.09 -11.83 2.91
N PRO A 19 5.00 -12.78 3.18
CA PRO A 19 5.70 -12.84 4.47
C PRO A 19 6.62 -11.64 4.64
N TYR A 20 6.75 -11.17 5.90
CA TYR A 20 7.75 -10.17 6.23
C TYR A 20 9.11 -10.82 6.36
N GLU A 21 10.10 -10.24 5.72
CA GLU A 21 11.50 -10.55 5.97
C GLU A 21 12.03 -9.71 7.14
N ALA A 22 12.98 -10.27 7.88
CA ALA A 22 13.73 -9.50 8.86
C ALA A 22 14.42 -8.31 8.14
N PRO A 23 14.44 -7.12 8.73
CA PRO A 23 14.11 -6.79 10.11
C PRO A 23 12.69 -6.26 10.34
N LEU A 24 11.78 -6.37 9.37
CA LEU A 24 10.45 -5.78 9.46
C LEU A 24 9.61 -6.37 10.60
N GLY A 25 9.63 -7.66 10.78
CA GLY A 25 8.93 -8.37 11.84
C GLY A 25 9.86 -9.05 12.85
N PRO A 26 9.33 -9.61 13.92
CA PRO A 26 7.97 -9.49 14.43
C PRO A 26 7.68 -8.13 15.09
N TYR A 27 6.39 -7.83 15.30
CA TYR A 27 5.94 -6.62 16.01
C TYR A 27 5.52 -6.99 17.44
N ILE A 28 5.76 -6.09 18.41
CA ILE A 28 5.27 -6.22 19.78
C ILE A 28 4.01 -5.38 20.08
N GLY A 29 3.67 -4.45 19.23
CA GLY A 29 2.53 -3.56 19.39
C GLY A 29 1.17 -4.27 19.39
N ARG A 30 0.25 -3.80 20.23
CA ARG A 30 -0.88 -4.59 20.71
C ARG A 30 -2.20 -4.46 19.97
N ARG A 31 -2.56 -3.46 19.23
CA ARG A 31 -3.94 -3.45 18.69
C ARG A 31 -4.27 -2.39 17.63
N ARG A 32 -3.73 -1.17 17.72
CA ARG A 32 -4.26 -0.05 16.94
C ARG A 32 -3.73 0.02 15.51
N VAL A 33 -2.70 -0.72 15.22
CA VAL A 33 -2.01 -0.68 13.93
C VAL A 33 -2.43 -1.82 13.00
N GLY A 34 -3.47 -2.56 13.36
CA GLY A 34 -4.00 -3.67 12.56
C GLY A 34 -3.09 -4.90 12.47
N ARG A 35 -1.98 -4.92 13.23
CA ARG A 35 -0.98 -5.98 13.21
C ARG A 35 -0.55 -6.28 14.64
N GLY A 36 -1.14 -7.32 15.22
CA GLY A 36 -0.80 -7.76 16.56
C GLY A 36 0.59 -8.39 16.68
N PRO A 37 1.02 -8.72 17.91
CA PRO A 37 2.28 -9.42 18.13
C PRO A 37 2.40 -10.69 17.30
N GLY A 38 3.57 -10.94 16.72
CA GLY A 38 3.83 -12.12 15.91
C GLY A 38 3.26 -12.08 14.49
N THR A 39 2.79 -10.93 14.00
CA THR A 39 2.37 -10.80 12.59
C THR A 39 3.53 -11.13 11.66
N LEU A 40 3.36 -12.20 10.86
CA LEU A 40 4.41 -12.75 10.01
C LEU A 40 4.39 -12.20 8.58
N GLY A 41 3.38 -11.42 8.20
CA GLY A 41 3.24 -10.91 6.84
C GLY A 41 1.98 -10.07 6.64
N ALA A 42 1.71 -9.72 5.40
CA ALA A 42 0.50 -9.02 4.99
C ALA A 42 -0.21 -9.79 3.86
N SER A 43 -1.54 -9.72 3.87
CA SER A 43 -2.34 -10.19 2.73
C SER A 43 -2.58 -9.04 1.77
N ALA A 44 -2.45 -9.31 0.47
CA ALA A 44 -2.79 -8.41 -0.62
C ALA A 44 -3.79 -9.10 -1.55
N LEU A 45 -4.68 -8.31 -2.17
CA LEU A 45 -5.56 -8.76 -3.23
C LEU A 45 -4.94 -8.38 -4.57
N ILE A 46 -4.50 -9.35 -5.36
CA ILE A 46 -4.01 -9.09 -6.70
C ILE A 46 -5.16 -9.21 -7.68
N VAL A 47 -5.40 -8.13 -8.42
CA VAL A 47 -6.46 -8.02 -9.43
C VAL A 47 -5.83 -8.02 -10.82
N ARG A 48 -6.35 -8.90 -11.69
CA ARG A 48 -6.03 -8.97 -13.10
C ARG A 48 -7.30 -8.68 -13.91
N ILE A 49 -7.20 -7.78 -14.88
CA ILE A 49 -8.28 -7.46 -15.84
C ILE A 49 -7.79 -7.75 -17.24
N ASP A 50 -8.46 -8.66 -17.93
CA ASP A 50 -8.21 -8.96 -19.34
C ASP A 50 -9.25 -8.25 -20.21
N SER A 51 -8.85 -7.83 -21.41
CA SER A 51 -9.71 -7.10 -22.36
C SER A 51 -9.80 -7.81 -23.71
N ASP A 52 -10.83 -7.42 -24.51
CA ASP A 52 -11.02 -7.87 -25.88
C ASP A 52 -9.93 -7.36 -26.86
N ALA A 53 -9.16 -6.36 -26.44
CA ALA A 53 -7.98 -5.88 -27.17
C ALA A 53 -6.72 -6.72 -26.91
N GLY A 54 -6.80 -7.81 -26.12
CA GLY A 54 -5.64 -8.63 -25.74
C GLY A 54 -4.69 -7.96 -24.73
N ILE A 55 -5.13 -6.86 -24.11
CA ILE A 55 -4.36 -6.12 -23.12
C ILE A 55 -4.79 -6.56 -21.72
N THR A 56 -3.82 -6.81 -20.84
CA THR A 56 -4.05 -7.15 -19.43
C THR A 56 -3.57 -6.04 -18.53
N GLY A 57 -4.42 -5.60 -17.61
CA GLY A 57 -4.09 -4.69 -16.52
C GLY A 57 -3.95 -5.41 -15.18
N TRP A 58 -3.09 -4.90 -14.31
CA TRP A 58 -2.82 -5.42 -12.98
C TRP A 58 -2.97 -4.37 -11.92
N GLY A 59 -3.53 -4.74 -10.77
CA GLY A 59 -3.68 -3.86 -9.62
C GLY A 59 -3.56 -4.63 -8.31
N GLU A 60 -3.33 -3.88 -7.25
CA GLU A 60 -3.26 -4.39 -5.89
C GLU A 60 -4.30 -3.69 -5.01
N GLY A 61 -4.98 -4.45 -4.18
CA GLY A 61 -5.93 -3.97 -3.21
C GLY A 61 -5.86 -4.79 -1.93
N THR A 62 -6.91 -4.68 -1.12
CA THR A 62 -7.07 -5.47 0.10
C THR A 62 -8.47 -6.08 0.15
N GLY A 63 -8.67 -7.11 0.98
CA GLY A 63 -9.96 -7.79 1.12
C GLY A 63 -10.24 -8.76 -0.03
N GLU A 64 -11.49 -8.87 -0.42
CA GLU A 64 -11.97 -9.81 -1.44
C GLU A 64 -12.89 -9.12 -2.44
N LEU A 65 -12.77 -9.46 -3.70
CA LEU A 65 -13.70 -9.07 -4.77
C LEU A 65 -14.67 -10.22 -5.03
N ALA A 66 -15.94 -9.99 -4.77
CA ALA A 66 -16.97 -11.00 -4.99
C ALA A 66 -17.11 -11.36 -6.49
N SER A 67 -17.32 -12.64 -6.78
CA SER A 67 -17.35 -13.15 -8.15
C SER A 67 -18.51 -12.61 -8.99
N ASP A 68 -19.62 -12.25 -8.37
CA ASP A 68 -20.77 -11.63 -9.04
C ASP A 68 -20.47 -10.18 -9.44
N VAL A 69 -19.67 -9.44 -8.67
CA VAL A 69 -19.17 -8.12 -9.04
C VAL A 69 -18.26 -8.24 -10.26
N ALA A 70 -17.30 -9.17 -10.26
CA ALA A 70 -16.43 -9.42 -11.41
C ALA A 70 -17.22 -9.71 -12.69
N LYS A 71 -18.30 -10.52 -12.58
CA LYS A 71 -19.20 -10.80 -13.70
C LYS A 71 -19.96 -9.57 -14.19
N ARG A 72 -20.42 -8.69 -13.28
CA ARG A 72 -21.12 -7.44 -13.66
C ARG A 72 -20.24 -6.46 -14.41
N LEU A 73 -18.94 -6.48 -14.15
CA LEU A 73 -17.97 -5.63 -14.82
C LEU A 73 -17.55 -6.18 -16.21
N THR A 74 -17.84 -7.42 -16.52
CA THR A 74 -17.57 -8.02 -17.84
C THR A 74 -18.41 -7.34 -18.92
N GLY A 75 -17.77 -6.95 -20.03
CA GLY A 75 -18.38 -6.21 -21.14
C GLY A 75 -18.40 -4.68 -20.97
N VAL A 76 -18.07 -4.18 -19.76
CA VAL A 76 -17.94 -2.74 -19.50
C VAL A 76 -16.67 -2.22 -20.20
N ASP A 77 -16.70 -0.96 -20.62
CA ASP A 77 -15.55 -0.28 -21.21
C ASP A 77 -14.46 -0.04 -20.14
N ALA A 78 -13.32 -0.69 -20.31
CA ALA A 78 -12.18 -0.56 -19.40
C ALA A 78 -11.57 0.85 -19.37
N CYS A 79 -11.84 1.65 -20.39
CA CYS A 79 -11.38 3.04 -20.45
C CYS A 79 -12.30 4.02 -19.70
N SER A 80 -13.49 3.59 -19.33
CA SER A 80 -14.45 4.40 -18.55
C SER A 80 -14.30 4.13 -17.05
N ILE A 81 -13.13 4.43 -16.46
CA ILE A 81 -12.80 4.09 -15.06
C ILE A 81 -13.87 4.61 -14.10
N GLU A 82 -14.29 5.87 -14.23
CA GLU A 82 -15.31 6.44 -13.36
C GLU A 82 -16.65 5.70 -13.43
N SER A 83 -17.03 5.19 -14.60
CA SER A 83 -18.23 4.38 -14.76
C SER A 83 -18.12 3.04 -14.04
N VAL A 84 -16.96 2.40 -14.10
CA VAL A 84 -16.68 1.17 -13.37
C VAL A 84 -16.72 1.42 -11.86
N LEU A 85 -16.08 2.49 -11.38
CA LEU A 85 -16.09 2.86 -9.96
C LEU A 85 -17.50 3.22 -9.47
N ALA A 86 -18.30 3.90 -10.29
CA ALA A 86 -19.70 4.20 -9.95
C ALA A 86 -20.52 2.92 -9.79
N LEU A 87 -20.40 1.97 -10.72
CA LEU A 87 -21.05 0.68 -10.65
C LEU A 87 -20.62 -0.12 -9.40
N MET A 88 -19.33 -0.10 -9.08
CA MET A 88 -18.84 -0.77 -7.86
C MET A 88 -19.39 -0.14 -6.58
N ARG A 89 -19.50 1.20 -6.53
CA ARG A 89 -20.13 1.91 -5.40
C ARG A 89 -21.62 1.54 -5.27
N GLU A 90 -22.33 1.49 -6.38
CA GLU A 90 -23.76 1.11 -6.41
C GLU A 90 -24.01 -0.28 -5.82
N VAL A 91 -23.14 -1.24 -6.12
CA VAL A 91 -23.25 -2.61 -5.59
C VAL A 91 -22.54 -2.82 -4.23
N GLY A 92 -22.06 -1.75 -3.60
CA GLY A 92 -21.52 -1.79 -2.25
C GLY A 92 -20.13 -2.43 -2.13
N VAL A 93 -19.30 -2.36 -3.17
CA VAL A 93 -17.91 -2.85 -3.10
C VAL A 93 -17.10 -2.00 -2.12
N ALA A 94 -16.42 -2.65 -1.20
CA ALA A 94 -15.55 -1.99 -0.22
C ALA A 94 -14.36 -1.28 -0.92
N PRO A 95 -13.80 -0.21 -0.30
CA PRO A 95 -12.68 0.53 -0.90
C PRO A 95 -11.44 -0.31 -1.23
N GLY A 96 -11.15 -1.32 -0.42
CA GLY A 96 -9.97 -2.19 -0.62
C GLY A 96 -9.95 -2.92 -1.96
N PRO A 97 -10.95 -3.76 -2.28
CA PRO A 97 -11.01 -4.39 -3.61
C PRO A 97 -11.28 -3.39 -4.73
N ALA A 98 -12.01 -2.29 -4.48
CA ALA A 98 -12.24 -1.26 -5.49
C ALA A 98 -10.93 -0.61 -5.94
N SER A 99 -10.00 -0.31 -5.03
CA SER A 99 -8.69 0.24 -5.38
C SER A 99 -7.88 -0.70 -6.27
N GLY A 100 -7.93 -2.01 -6.01
CA GLY A 100 -7.26 -3.01 -6.86
C GLY A 100 -7.80 -3.03 -8.30
N VAL A 101 -9.12 -2.93 -8.45
CA VAL A 101 -9.75 -2.84 -9.78
C VAL A 101 -9.37 -1.53 -10.47
N GLU A 102 -9.41 -0.39 -9.76
CA GLU A 102 -9.04 0.90 -10.30
C GLU A 102 -7.59 0.93 -10.80
N MET A 103 -6.64 0.44 -9.99
CA MET A 103 -5.24 0.34 -10.40
C MET A 103 -5.06 -0.53 -11.65
N ALA A 104 -5.77 -1.66 -11.73
CA ALA A 104 -5.74 -2.53 -12.91
C ALA A 104 -6.29 -1.84 -14.16
N LEU A 105 -7.34 -1.02 -14.04
CA LEU A 105 -7.88 -0.23 -15.15
C LEU A 105 -6.90 0.86 -15.62
N TRP A 106 -6.25 1.57 -14.70
CA TRP A 106 -5.22 2.54 -15.05
C TRP A 106 -4.02 1.90 -15.75
N ASP A 107 -3.57 0.73 -15.27
CA ASP A 107 -2.49 -0.03 -15.93
C ASP A 107 -2.90 -0.48 -17.34
N LEU A 108 -4.13 -0.96 -17.50
CA LEU A 108 -4.68 -1.35 -18.81
C LEU A 108 -4.74 -0.15 -19.75
N GLN A 109 -5.26 1.01 -19.31
CA GLN A 109 -5.30 2.22 -20.10
C GLN A 109 -3.92 2.71 -20.50
N GLY A 110 -2.96 2.71 -19.59
CA GLY A 110 -1.57 3.07 -19.88
C GLY A 110 -0.98 2.21 -20.99
N LYS A 111 -1.19 0.90 -20.91
CA LYS A 111 -0.76 -0.07 -21.94
C LYS A 111 -1.47 0.16 -23.27
N ALA A 112 -2.78 0.38 -23.25
CA ALA A 112 -3.56 0.65 -24.45
C ALA A 112 -3.13 1.94 -25.15
N ALA A 113 -2.79 2.98 -24.39
CA ALA A 113 -2.31 4.26 -24.91
C ALA A 113 -0.81 4.25 -25.26
N GLY A 114 -0.05 3.22 -24.87
CA GLY A 114 1.41 3.22 -24.99
C GLY A 114 2.08 4.26 -24.09
N LEU A 115 1.45 4.64 -22.97
CA LEU A 115 1.90 5.69 -22.07
C LEU A 115 2.05 5.16 -20.62
N PRO A 116 3.06 5.62 -19.87
CA PRO A 116 3.10 5.37 -18.45
C PRO A 116 1.93 6.08 -17.75
N VAL A 117 1.36 5.43 -16.71
CA VAL A 117 0.19 5.92 -15.97
C VAL A 117 0.37 7.36 -15.47
N CYS A 118 1.56 7.75 -15.03
CA CYS A 118 1.82 9.12 -14.60
C CYS A 118 1.55 10.17 -15.69
N ARG A 119 1.64 9.81 -16.98
CA ARG A 119 1.27 10.72 -18.08
C ARG A 119 -0.24 10.89 -18.20
N LEU A 120 -1.00 9.83 -17.93
CA LEU A 120 -2.48 9.89 -17.90
C LEU A 120 -2.97 10.72 -16.71
N LEU A 121 -2.23 10.72 -15.60
CA LEU A 121 -2.55 11.46 -14.37
C LEU A 121 -1.98 12.89 -14.32
N GLY A 122 -1.58 13.47 -15.45
CA GLY A 122 -1.14 14.86 -15.53
C GLY A 122 0.37 15.06 -15.72
N GLY A 123 1.16 13.99 -15.73
CA GLY A 123 2.58 14.03 -16.04
C GLY A 123 3.50 13.73 -14.86
N ARG A 124 4.76 13.53 -15.16
CA ARG A 124 5.78 13.19 -14.18
C ARG A 124 6.40 14.46 -13.59
N LEU A 125 6.16 14.68 -12.29
CA LEU A 125 6.73 15.80 -11.54
C LEU A 125 8.17 15.51 -11.07
N ARG A 126 8.48 14.25 -10.74
CA ARG A 126 9.79 13.83 -10.19
C ARG A 126 10.31 12.62 -10.93
N GLU A 127 11.63 12.51 -11.03
CA GLU A 127 12.28 11.33 -11.63
C GLU A 127 12.52 10.22 -10.62
N ARG A 128 12.64 10.58 -9.33
CA ARG A 128 12.88 9.67 -8.22
C ARG A 128 11.91 9.99 -7.09
N ALA A 129 11.40 8.95 -6.45
CA ALA A 129 10.67 9.02 -5.19
C ALA A 129 11.57 8.47 -4.08
N GLU A 130 11.76 9.25 -3.03
CA GLU A 130 12.45 8.78 -1.83
C GLU A 130 11.49 7.95 -0.99
N PHE A 131 11.94 6.77 -0.59
CA PHE A 131 11.18 5.88 0.26
C PHE A 131 11.62 6.01 1.72
N THR A 132 10.64 5.91 2.61
CA THR A 132 10.87 5.80 4.04
C THR A 132 10.82 4.33 4.43
N ALA A 133 11.87 3.83 5.09
CA ALA A 133 11.84 2.50 5.70
C ALA A 133 10.84 2.50 6.86
N CYS A 134 9.98 1.48 6.92
CA CYS A 134 8.94 1.39 7.95
C CYS A 134 9.22 0.20 8.85
N MET A 135 9.13 0.40 10.18
CA MET A 135 9.17 -0.65 11.17
C MET A 135 7.94 -0.59 12.10
N GLY A 136 7.60 -1.73 12.69
CA GLY A 136 6.59 -1.81 13.74
C GLY A 136 7.14 -1.41 15.10
N ILE A 137 6.28 -1.46 16.13
CA ILE A 137 6.69 -1.29 17.52
C ILE A 137 7.52 -2.52 17.92
N LYS A 138 8.72 -2.30 18.40
CA LYS A 138 9.70 -3.29 18.85
C LYS A 138 10.34 -2.79 20.14
N GLU A 139 11.13 -3.64 20.80
CA GLU A 139 11.95 -3.18 21.91
C GLU A 139 12.93 -2.08 21.46
N PRO A 140 13.27 -1.10 22.32
CA PRO A 140 14.14 0.03 21.95
C PRO A 140 15.47 -0.39 21.31
N SER A 141 16.15 -1.38 21.87
CA SER A 141 17.42 -1.90 21.33
C SER A 141 17.24 -2.54 19.94
N GLU A 142 16.17 -3.32 19.77
CA GLU A 142 15.85 -3.96 18.49
C GLU A 142 15.44 -2.94 17.44
N SER A 143 14.77 -1.86 17.85
CA SER A 143 14.43 -0.73 16.97
C SER A 143 15.68 0.00 16.49
N ALA A 144 16.66 0.24 17.35
CA ALA A 144 17.95 0.81 17.02
C ALA A 144 18.71 -0.06 16.00
N ASP A 145 18.82 -1.37 16.27
CA ASP A 145 19.47 -2.32 15.36
C ASP A 145 18.76 -2.35 13.98
N THR A 146 17.44 -2.33 13.98
CA THR A 146 16.65 -2.28 12.74
C THR A 146 16.94 -0.99 11.96
N ALA A 147 17.02 0.16 12.65
CA ALA A 147 17.32 1.44 12.02
C ALA A 147 18.74 1.46 11.42
N ARG A 148 19.70 0.89 12.14
CA ARG A 148 21.07 0.73 11.64
C ARG A 148 21.10 -0.12 10.36
N VAL A 149 20.43 -1.28 10.36
CA VAL A 149 20.34 -2.15 9.17
C VAL A 149 19.66 -1.44 8.00
N TYR A 150 18.59 -0.67 8.23
CA TYR A 150 17.95 0.10 7.17
C TYR A 150 18.90 1.11 6.55
N HIS A 151 19.68 1.81 7.36
CA HIS A 151 20.64 2.78 6.86
C HIS A 151 21.86 2.11 6.19
N GLU A 152 22.53 1.20 6.89
CA GLU A 152 23.82 0.65 6.42
C GLU A 152 23.66 -0.33 5.24
N ARG A 153 22.64 -1.18 5.27
CA ARG A 153 22.45 -2.20 4.23
C ARG A 153 21.70 -1.69 3.01
N TRP A 154 20.71 -0.82 3.21
CA TRP A 154 19.82 -0.38 2.13
C TRP A 154 19.87 1.12 1.86
N GLY A 155 20.65 1.89 2.60
CA GLY A 155 20.87 3.31 2.35
C GLY A 155 19.67 4.21 2.65
N PHE A 156 18.70 3.76 3.48
CA PHE A 156 17.57 4.62 3.84
C PHE A 156 18.02 5.79 4.71
N THR A 157 17.59 6.98 4.33
CA THR A 157 17.81 8.25 5.04
C THR A 157 16.54 8.76 5.73
N SER A 158 15.46 8.03 5.65
CA SER A 158 14.19 8.29 6.34
C SER A 158 13.64 7.00 6.91
N ILE A 159 13.31 7.01 8.20
CA ILE A 159 12.82 5.86 8.95
C ILE A 159 11.50 6.24 9.62
N LYS A 160 10.49 5.38 9.48
CA LYS A 160 9.22 5.51 10.16
C LYS A 160 9.03 4.37 11.14
N THR A 161 8.84 4.69 12.42
CA THR A 161 8.41 3.73 13.44
C THR A 161 6.95 3.93 13.79
N LYS A 162 6.29 2.86 14.22
CA LYS A 162 4.94 2.95 14.78
C LYS A 162 5.02 3.36 16.24
N ALA A 163 4.01 4.11 16.68
CA ALA A 163 3.82 4.67 18.01
C ALA A 163 2.32 4.68 18.35
N GLY A 164 1.94 5.21 19.52
CA GLY A 164 0.55 5.48 19.86
C GLY A 164 -0.10 4.44 20.76
N GLU A 165 0.69 3.53 21.35
CA GLU A 165 0.21 2.55 22.34
C GLU A 165 0.67 2.87 23.75
N ASP A 166 1.91 3.29 23.93
CA ASP A 166 2.55 3.62 25.20
C ASP A 166 3.56 4.75 24.97
N ALA A 167 3.31 5.91 25.56
CA ALA A 167 4.12 7.09 25.31
C ALA A 167 5.56 6.98 25.84
N GLU A 168 5.78 6.27 26.97
CA GLU A 168 7.12 6.07 27.52
C GLU A 168 7.94 5.11 26.65
N LEU A 169 7.32 4.03 26.20
CA LEU A 169 7.95 3.09 25.26
C LEU A 169 8.24 3.77 23.92
N ASP A 170 7.32 4.56 23.40
CA ASP A 170 7.48 5.25 22.12
C ASP A 170 8.61 6.27 22.17
N LEU A 171 8.75 6.98 23.32
CA LEU A 171 9.89 7.87 23.57
C LEU A 171 11.21 7.09 23.62
N ALA A 172 11.25 6.01 24.38
CA ALA A 172 12.44 5.18 24.50
C ALA A 172 12.88 4.59 23.15
N ILE A 173 11.93 4.17 22.31
CA ILE A 173 12.19 3.72 20.94
C ILE A 173 12.78 4.86 20.09
N ALA A 174 12.17 6.05 20.14
CA ALA A 174 12.64 7.20 19.37
C ALA A 174 14.06 7.60 19.77
N GLU A 175 14.34 7.68 21.08
CA GLU A 175 15.68 7.99 21.60
C GLU A 175 16.72 6.94 21.20
N ALA A 176 16.38 5.65 21.25
CA ALA A 176 17.29 4.58 20.86
C ALA A 176 17.63 4.66 19.37
N ILE A 177 16.63 4.91 18.51
CA ILE A 177 16.83 5.08 17.06
C ILE A 177 17.69 6.32 16.78
N VAL A 178 17.34 7.47 17.37
CA VAL A 178 18.12 8.73 17.16
C VAL A 178 19.54 8.58 17.63
N ARG A 179 19.79 7.92 18.76
CA ARG A 179 21.15 7.64 19.26
C ARG A 179 21.96 6.79 18.28
N GLU A 180 21.31 5.80 17.66
CA GLU A 180 21.98 4.88 16.73
C GLU A 180 22.29 5.53 15.38
N VAL A 181 21.30 6.19 14.76
CA VAL A 181 21.46 6.71 13.39
C VAL A 181 21.93 8.18 13.37
N GLY A 182 21.71 8.96 14.42
CA GLY A 182 22.05 10.37 14.50
C GLY A 182 21.48 11.16 13.31
N ASP A 183 22.27 12.07 12.76
CA ASP A 183 21.89 12.91 11.62
C ASP A 183 21.89 12.15 10.26
N ARG A 184 22.25 10.87 10.25
CA ARG A 184 22.31 10.05 9.03
C ARG A 184 20.93 9.66 8.50
N ALA A 185 19.90 9.70 9.34
CA ALA A 185 18.52 9.42 8.93
C ALA A 185 17.52 10.24 9.75
N GLN A 186 16.47 10.70 9.08
CA GLN A 186 15.34 11.34 9.73
C GLN A 186 14.39 10.30 10.32
N LEU A 187 13.94 10.52 11.56
CA LEU A 187 12.95 9.68 12.21
C LEU A 187 11.56 10.33 12.17
N ARG A 188 10.55 9.51 11.85
CA ARG A 188 9.14 9.92 11.87
C ARG A 188 8.31 8.88 12.63
N PRO A 189 7.97 9.10 13.91
CA PRO A 189 6.98 8.30 14.63
C PRO A 189 5.59 8.50 14.03
N ASP A 190 4.81 7.42 13.92
CA ASP A 190 3.44 7.42 13.39
C ASP A 190 2.51 6.78 14.43
N ALA A 191 1.83 7.64 15.18
CA ALA A 191 0.93 7.22 16.25
C ALA A 191 -0.41 6.65 15.76
N ASN A 192 -0.72 6.73 14.47
CA ASN A 192 -1.97 6.20 13.89
C ASN A 192 -3.23 6.61 14.68
N SER A 193 -3.33 7.88 15.06
CA SER A 193 -4.40 8.40 15.90
C SER A 193 -4.49 7.73 17.30
N GLY A 194 -3.38 7.18 17.79
CA GLY A 194 -3.30 6.49 19.08
C GLY A 194 -3.27 7.41 20.28
N TYR A 195 -2.91 8.68 20.10
CA TYR A 195 -2.86 9.68 21.17
C TYR A 195 -4.06 10.63 21.10
N ASP A 196 -4.48 11.09 22.26
CA ASP A 196 -5.41 12.20 22.41
C ASP A 196 -4.66 13.53 22.60
N ALA A 197 -5.42 14.63 22.71
CA ALA A 197 -4.83 15.97 22.86
C ALA A 197 -4.06 16.19 24.18
N ALA A 198 -4.25 15.34 25.18
CA ALA A 198 -3.54 15.44 26.45
C ALA A 198 -2.14 14.82 26.39
N VAL A 199 -1.91 13.88 25.46
CA VAL A 199 -0.66 13.15 25.28
C VAL A 199 0.13 13.68 24.09
N THR A 200 -0.55 14.29 23.11
CA THR A 200 0.13 14.87 21.93
C THR A 200 0.77 16.22 22.33
N PRO A 201 2.08 16.39 22.14
CA PRO A 201 2.77 17.65 22.45
C PRO A 201 2.30 18.81 21.58
#